data_04e3329cf4003c02ce61187db2ebaac9
#
_entry.id   04e3329cf4003c02ce61187db2ebaac9
#
_cell.length_a   1.000
_cell.length_b   1.000
_cell.length_c   1.000
_cell.angle_alpha   90.00
_cell.angle_beta   90.00
_cell.angle_gamma   90.00
#
_symmetry.space_group_name_H-M   'P 1'
#
loop_
_entity.id
_entity.type
_entity.pdbx_description
1 polymer ?
#
loop_
_entity_poly.entity_id
_entity_poly.type
_entity_poly.pdbx_seq_one_letter_code
_entity_poly.pdbx_strand_id
1 'polypeptide(L)'
;MNEFETAREQISRIDAEMARLFEQRMHACEQIADYKRAHGLPIKDPAREAALIAQNRSLIHEAEIERDYVRFLKNMIDLSCDHQARRINGRRVTYCGVEGAFAQIAAKRLFPEAELTAFSDFSEAYRAVERGDYDCAVLPLENSYAGEVGTVMDLLFSGTLFINQVIDLPIVHNLIALESATTDGIKTVLSHPQALRQCADYLRQHGYQGEAYSNTALAAKHIREAGDTRLAAIASVETAALYGLKVLDGGINDSRNNTTRFAAFSRAQNRPSGNSTDSILTFTVENTAGSLAQTLNIIGAHGYNMRSLRSRPQKALPWSYFFYAEIEGDVSGENGSDMLRELSAVCAQLRLVGSYDAAYNG
;
A
#
# COMPACT_ATOMS: atom_id res chain seq x y z
N MET A 1 18.15 -2.06 43.44
CA MET A 1 17.03 -1.72 42.55
C MET A 1 16.16 -0.72 43.28
N ASN A 2 15.84 0.40 42.69
CA ASN A 2 14.89 1.33 43.29
C ASN A 2 13.43 0.91 42.98
N GLU A 3 12.46 1.46 43.69
CA GLU A 3 11.04 1.12 43.51
C GLU A 3 10.55 1.31 42.07
N PHE A 4 11.10 2.29 41.33
CA PHE A 4 10.80 2.59 39.97
C PHE A 4 11.26 1.47 38.99
N GLU A 5 12.48 0.96 39.19
CA GLU A 5 13.02 -0.15 38.40
C GLU A 5 12.24 -1.44 38.65
N THR A 6 11.87 -1.71 39.93
CA THR A 6 11.03 -2.86 40.28
C THR A 6 9.65 -2.80 39.62
N ALA A 7 9.01 -1.62 39.62
CA ALA A 7 7.74 -1.43 38.96
C ALA A 7 7.82 -1.65 37.42
N ARG A 8 8.86 -1.17 36.76
CA ARG A 8 9.12 -1.40 35.35
C ARG A 8 9.30 -2.88 34.99
N GLU A 9 10.08 -3.61 35.80
CA GLU A 9 10.24 -5.05 35.62
C GLU A 9 8.92 -5.80 35.79
N GLN A 10 8.09 -5.38 36.76
CA GLN A 10 6.76 -5.96 36.94
C GLN A 10 5.87 -5.72 35.74
N ILE A 11 5.83 -4.49 35.18
CA ILE A 11 5.10 -4.18 33.95
C ILE A 11 5.58 -5.06 32.79
N SER A 12 6.91 -5.16 32.58
CA SER A 12 7.47 -5.97 31.49
C SER A 12 7.06 -7.46 31.59
N ARG A 13 6.98 -8.00 32.81
CA ARG A 13 6.50 -9.39 33.02
C ARG A 13 5.03 -9.53 32.68
N ILE A 14 4.19 -8.57 33.09
CA ILE A 14 2.77 -8.54 32.77
C ILE A 14 2.54 -8.44 31.27
N ASP A 15 3.28 -7.56 30.58
CA ASP A 15 3.20 -7.39 29.14
C ASP A 15 3.57 -8.67 28.38
N ALA A 16 4.59 -9.39 28.82
CA ALA A 16 4.97 -10.67 28.24
C ALA A 16 3.87 -11.74 28.40
N GLU A 17 3.22 -11.78 29.57
CA GLU A 17 2.09 -12.69 29.82
C GLU A 17 0.86 -12.29 28.97
N MET A 18 0.56 -11.00 28.86
CA MET A 18 -0.51 -10.49 28.01
C MET A 18 -0.26 -10.84 26.53
N ALA A 19 0.96 -10.72 26.02
CA ALA A 19 1.29 -11.10 24.66
C ALA A 19 1.01 -12.59 24.40
N ARG A 20 1.44 -13.47 25.32
CA ARG A 20 1.17 -14.90 25.24
C ARG A 20 -0.34 -15.23 25.27
N LEU A 21 -1.10 -14.59 26.16
CA LEU A 21 -2.55 -14.76 26.26
C LEU A 21 -3.28 -14.23 25.03
N PHE A 22 -2.82 -13.11 24.47
CA PHE A 22 -3.35 -12.55 23.24
C PHE A 22 -3.17 -13.51 22.06
N GLU A 23 -1.99 -14.11 21.90
CA GLU A 23 -1.72 -15.11 20.86
C GLU A 23 -2.67 -16.32 21.00
N GLN A 24 -2.80 -16.88 22.20
CA GLN A 24 -3.73 -17.97 22.47
C GLN A 24 -5.18 -17.61 22.14
N ARG A 25 -5.57 -16.36 22.45
CA ARG A 25 -6.90 -15.86 22.15
C ARG A 25 -7.14 -15.75 20.65
N MET A 26 -6.11 -15.32 19.87
CA MET A 26 -6.22 -15.25 18.41
C MET A 26 -6.34 -16.64 17.78
N HIS A 27 -5.60 -17.65 18.26
CA HIS A 27 -5.79 -19.04 17.83
C HIS A 27 -7.21 -19.58 18.12
N ALA A 28 -7.78 -19.25 19.27
CA ALA A 28 -9.18 -19.59 19.56
C ALA A 28 -10.16 -18.88 18.60
N CYS A 29 -9.86 -17.63 18.20
CA CYS A 29 -10.65 -16.90 17.21
C CYS A 29 -10.59 -17.55 15.81
N GLU A 30 -9.47 -18.17 15.44
CA GLU A 30 -9.36 -18.93 14.17
C GLU A 30 -10.29 -20.14 14.16
N GLN A 31 -10.36 -20.89 15.26
CA GLN A 31 -11.29 -22.01 15.39
C GLN A 31 -12.76 -21.56 15.29
N ILE A 32 -13.09 -20.42 15.91
CA ILE A 32 -14.42 -19.81 15.80
C ILE A 32 -14.70 -19.38 14.36
N ALA A 33 -13.72 -18.79 13.66
CA ALA A 33 -13.86 -18.38 12.28
C ALA A 33 -14.14 -19.57 11.35
N ASP A 34 -13.39 -20.67 11.51
CA ASP A 34 -13.58 -21.88 10.72
C ASP A 34 -14.98 -22.49 10.97
N TYR A 35 -15.44 -22.49 12.21
CA TYR A 35 -16.81 -22.94 12.55
C TYR A 35 -17.87 -22.02 11.91
N LYS A 36 -17.73 -20.70 12.04
CA LYS A 36 -18.66 -19.73 11.45
C LYS A 36 -18.75 -19.87 9.94
N ARG A 37 -17.60 -20.04 9.26
CA ARG A 37 -17.53 -20.27 7.81
C ARG A 37 -18.30 -21.54 7.42
N ALA A 38 -18.07 -22.63 8.14
CA ALA A 38 -18.74 -23.91 7.85
C ALA A 38 -20.26 -23.86 8.04
N HIS A 39 -20.77 -22.99 8.90
CA HIS A 39 -22.19 -22.90 9.25
C HIS A 39 -22.88 -21.62 8.74
N GLY A 40 -22.22 -20.80 7.95
CA GLY A 40 -22.78 -19.55 7.40
C GLY A 40 -23.15 -18.52 8.48
N LEU A 41 -22.44 -18.51 9.63
CA LEU A 41 -22.74 -17.59 10.73
C LEU A 41 -22.03 -16.25 10.56
N PRO A 42 -22.65 -15.13 11.01
CA PRO A 42 -22.04 -13.81 10.93
C PRO A 42 -20.80 -13.71 11.84
N ILE A 43 -19.84 -12.89 11.42
CA ILE A 43 -18.61 -12.66 12.19
C ILE A 43 -18.93 -11.89 13.47
N LYS A 44 -19.67 -10.79 13.38
CA LYS A 44 -20.11 -9.98 14.52
C LYS A 44 -21.35 -10.59 15.17
N ASP A 45 -21.31 -10.68 16.50
CA ASP A 45 -22.42 -11.11 17.36
C ASP A 45 -22.58 -10.08 18.50
N PRO A 46 -23.36 -9.02 18.28
CA PRO A 46 -23.51 -7.93 19.26
C PRO A 46 -24.01 -8.40 20.63
N ALA A 47 -24.85 -9.43 20.66
CA ALA A 47 -25.37 -9.97 21.92
C ALA A 47 -24.26 -10.67 22.72
N ARG A 48 -23.44 -11.48 22.04
CA ARG A 48 -22.27 -12.15 22.63
C ARG A 48 -21.21 -11.15 23.08
N GLU A 49 -20.95 -10.12 22.26
CA GLU A 49 -19.98 -9.07 22.58
C GLU A 49 -20.40 -8.29 23.82
N ALA A 50 -21.67 -7.90 23.92
CA ALA A 50 -22.22 -7.22 25.10
C ALA A 50 -22.14 -8.08 26.37
N ALA A 51 -22.47 -9.37 26.26
CA ALA A 51 -22.37 -10.33 27.38
C ALA A 51 -20.90 -10.49 27.82
N LEU A 52 -19.95 -10.60 26.89
CA LEU A 52 -18.53 -10.70 27.19
C LEU A 52 -18.02 -9.46 27.93
N ILE A 53 -18.39 -8.26 27.44
CA ILE A 53 -18.03 -7.00 28.09
C ILE A 53 -18.59 -6.92 29.52
N ALA A 54 -19.87 -7.27 29.71
CA ALA A 54 -20.51 -7.23 31.02
C ALA A 54 -19.84 -8.21 32.01
N GLN A 55 -19.53 -9.43 31.55
CA GLN A 55 -18.85 -10.44 32.36
C GLN A 55 -17.45 -10.01 32.78
N ASN A 56 -16.66 -9.49 31.85
CA ASN A 56 -15.28 -9.11 32.13
C ASN A 56 -15.19 -7.82 32.96
N ARG A 57 -16.13 -6.90 32.74
CA ARG A 57 -16.25 -5.67 33.52
C ARG A 57 -16.35 -5.96 35.04
N SER A 58 -17.08 -7.00 35.44
CA SER A 58 -17.25 -7.37 36.85
C SER A 58 -16.00 -7.92 37.54
N LEU A 59 -14.91 -8.18 36.74
CA LEU A 59 -13.63 -8.65 37.27
C LEU A 59 -12.72 -7.50 37.72
N ILE A 60 -13.06 -6.26 37.37
CA ILE A 60 -12.29 -5.08 37.74
C ILE A 60 -13.00 -4.36 38.88
N HIS A 61 -12.27 -4.09 39.96
CA HIS A 61 -12.87 -3.52 41.19
C HIS A 61 -12.71 -2.00 41.29
N GLU A 62 -11.73 -1.40 40.58
CA GLU A 62 -11.46 0.04 40.59
C GLU A 62 -12.17 0.70 39.43
N ALA A 63 -13.06 1.67 39.71
CA ALA A 63 -13.96 2.28 38.71
C ALA A 63 -13.22 3.07 37.58
N GLU A 64 -12.03 3.61 37.87
CA GLU A 64 -11.20 4.27 36.83
C GLU A 64 -10.58 3.25 35.89
N ILE A 65 -9.97 2.19 36.44
CA ILE A 65 -9.36 1.11 35.69
C ILE A 65 -10.42 0.33 34.91
N GLU A 66 -11.62 0.14 35.46
CA GLU A 66 -12.75 -0.50 34.79
C GLU A 66 -13.11 0.17 33.46
N ARG A 67 -13.18 1.52 33.43
CA ARG A 67 -13.49 2.28 32.21
C ARG A 67 -12.43 2.07 31.13
N ASP A 68 -11.17 2.11 31.50
CA ASP A 68 -10.06 1.91 30.58
C ASP A 68 -9.98 0.46 30.09
N TYR A 69 -10.26 -0.50 30.98
CA TYR A 69 -10.31 -1.91 30.62
C TYR A 69 -11.45 -2.22 29.66
N VAL A 70 -12.63 -1.62 29.82
CA VAL A 70 -13.75 -1.81 28.86
C VAL A 70 -13.38 -1.25 27.48
N ARG A 71 -12.67 -0.13 27.41
CA ARG A 71 -12.14 0.41 26.14
C ARG A 71 -11.12 -0.53 25.51
N PHE A 72 -10.17 -1.02 26.27
CA PHE A 72 -9.19 -2.03 25.84
C PHE A 72 -9.89 -3.30 25.33
N LEU A 73 -10.87 -3.83 26.07
CA LEU A 73 -11.60 -5.04 25.70
C LEU A 73 -12.40 -4.88 24.40
N LYS A 74 -13.02 -3.73 24.17
CA LYS A 74 -13.69 -3.42 22.89
C LYS A 74 -12.72 -3.46 21.72
N ASN A 75 -11.57 -2.78 21.84
CA ASN A 75 -10.54 -2.81 20.82
C ASN A 75 -10.03 -4.24 20.54
N MET A 76 -9.86 -5.05 21.58
CA MET A 76 -9.46 -6.45 21.43
C MET A 76 -10.54 -7.30 20.73
N ILE A 77 -11.84 -7.02 20.96
CA ILE A 77 -12.95 -7.67 20.26
C ILE A 77 -12.94 -7.29 18.79
N ASP A 78 -12.77 -6.00 18.45
CA ASP A 78 -12.70 -5.53 17.08
C ASP A 78 -11.52 -6.15 16.32
N LEU A 79 -10.33 -6.20 16.92
CA LEU A 79 -9.15 -6.89 16.36
C LEU A 79 -9.44 -8.38 16.09
N SER A 80 -10.20 -9.03 16.97
CA SER A 80 -10.59 -10.44 16.82
C SER A 80 -11.60 -10.65 15.71
N CYS A 81 -12.54 -9.73 15.53
CA CYS A 81 -13.49 -9.76 14.42
C CYS A 81 -12.75 -9.55 13.08
N ASP A 82 -11.80 -8.61 13.03
CA ASP A 82 -10.96 -8.39 11.86
C ASP A 82 -10.10 -9.62 11.52
N HIS A 83 -9.55 -10.29 12.54
CA HIS A 83 -8.77 -11.51 12.36
C HIS A 83 -9.65 -12.66 11.80
N GLN A 84 -10.87 -12.85 12.35
CA GLN A 84 -11.84 -13.80 11.83
C GLN A 84 -12.25 -13.46 10.39
N ALA A 85 -12.48 -12.18 10.08
CA ALA A 85 -12.84 -11.74 8.74
C ALA A 85 -11.75 -12.09 7.71
N ARG A 86 -10.50 -11.83 8.04
CA ARG A 86 -9.36 -12.22 7.19
C ARG A 86 -9.24 -13.73 7.00
N ARG A 87 -9.54 -14.51 8.04
CA ARG A 87 -9.53 -15.98 7.99
C ARG A 87 -10.66 -16.55 7.12
N ILE A 88 -11.84 -15.93 7.15
CA ILE A 88 -13.03 -16.39 6.42
C ILE A 88 -13.01 -15.93 4.97
N ASN A 89 -12.74 -14.63 4.73
CA ASN A 89 -12.93 -13.96 3.45
C ASN A 89 -11.61 -13.68 2.71
N GLY A 90 -10.45 -14.00 3.33
CA GLY A 90 -9.17 -13.54 2.84
C GLY A 90 -8.91 -12.06 3.16
N ARG A 91 -7.79 -11.53 2.66
CA ARG A 91 -7.48 -10.10 2.76
C ARG A 91 -8.33 -9.32 1.77
N ARG A 92 -8.88 -8.20 2.21
CA ARG A 92 -9.58 -7.23 1.35
C ARG A 92 -8.60 -6.13 0.98
N VAL A 93 -8.27 -6.04 -0.30
CA VAL A 93 -7.26 -5.11 -0.81
C VAL A 93 -7.90 -4.13 -1.78
N THR A 94 -7.64 -2.84 -1.57
CA THR A 94 -8.08 -1.80 -2.49
C THR A 94 -6.97 -1.45 -3.48
N TYR A 95 -7.36 -1.03 -4.66
CA TYR A 95 -6.49 -0.42 -5.65
C TYR A 95 -7.22 0.72 -6.37
N CYS A 96 -6.46 1.64 -6.96
CA CYS A 96 -7.09 2.72 -7.73
C CYS A 96 -7.09 2.40 -9.22
N GLY A 97 -8.25 2.55 -9.85
CA GLY A 97 -8.46 2.30 -11.28
C GLY A 97 -9.63 1.37 -11.55
N VAL A 98 -9.51 0.57 -12.59
CA VAL A 98 -10.52 -0.39 -13.03
C VAL A 98 -9.92 -1.78 -13.15
N GLU A 99 -10.74 -2.79 -13.33
CA GLU A 99 -10.29 -4.14 -13.62
C GLU A 99 -9.43 -4.18 -14.89
N GLY A 100 -8.27 -4.86 -14.82
CA GLY A 100 -7.25 -4.88 -15.87
C GLY A 100 -6.21 -3.74 -15.80
N ALA A 101 -6.39 -2.74 -14.95
CA ALA A 101 -5.38 -1.69 -14.77
C ALA A 101 -4.09 -2.22 -14.12
N PHE A 102 -2.94 -1.57 -14.37
CA PHE A 102 -1.65 -1.95 -13.78
C PHE A 102 -1.66 -1.97 -12.25
N ALA A 103 -2.48 -1.12 -11.61
CA ALA A 103 -2.64 -1.14 -10.16
C ALA A 103 -3.31 -2.45 -9.66
N GLN A 104 -4.28 -3.00 -10.41
CA GLN A 104 -4.84 -4.31 -10.11
C GLN A 104 -3.81 -5.43 -10.30
N ILE A 105 -3.00 -5.36 -11.36
CA ILE A 105 -1.94 -6.33 -11.62
C ILE A 105 -0.93 -6.32 -10.46
N ALA A 106 -0.51 -5.14 -10.00
CA ALA A 106 0.34 -4.99 -8.83
C ALA A 106 -0.30 -5.59 -7.57
N ALA A 107 -1.59 -5.29 -7.34
CA ALA A 107 -2.34 -5.83 -6.20
C ALA A 107 -2.45 -7.37 -6.24
N LYS A 108 -2.71 -7.96 -7.41
CA LYS A 108 -2.72 -9.42 -7.58
C LYS A 108 -1.36 -10.07 -7.36
N ARG A 109 -0.27 -9.42 -7.77
CA ARG A 109 1.09 -9.95 -7.55
C ARG A 109 1.48 -9.90 -6.07
N LEU A 110 1.16 -8.82 -5.38
CA LEU A 110 1.43 -8.67 -3.94
C LEU A 110 0.53 -9.56 -3.08
N PHE A 111 -0.73 -9.76 -3.50
CA PHE A 111 -1.76 -10.47 -2.74
C PHE A 111 -2.58 -11.38 -3.66
N PRO A 112 -2.03 -12.54 -4.10
CA PRO A 112 -2.69 -13.43 -5.05
C PRO A 112 -4.07 -13.93 -4.61
N GLU A 113 -4.25 -14.15 -3.31
CA GLU A 113 -5.47 -14.73 -2.71
C GLU A 113 -6.43 -13.67 -2.13
N ALA A 114 -6.16 -12.37 -2.40
CA ALA A 114 -6.97 -11.30 -1.83
C ALA A 114 -8.22 -11.01 -2.66
N GLU A 115 -9.28 -10.58 -1.97
CA GLU A 115 -10.41 -9.91 -2.61
C GLU A 115 -10.00 -8.48 -2.99
N LEU A 116 -10.02 -8.17 -4.29
CA LEU A 116 -9.59 -6.89 -4.82
C LEU A 116 -10.77 -5.98 -5.12
N THR A 117 -10.77 -4.77 -4.59
CA THR A 117 -11.80 -3.76 -4.82
C THR A 117 -11.22 -2.51 -5.47
N ALA A 118 -11.80 -2.11 -6.60
CA ALA A 118 -11.42 -0.92 -7.35
C ALA A 118 -11.98 0.35 -6.73
N PHE A 119 -11.16 1.40 -6.65
CA PHE A 119 -11.55 2.75 -6.27
C PHE A 119 -11.21 3.72 -7.40
N SER A 120 -11.98 4.79 -7.54
CA SER A 120 -11.75 5.82 -8.55
C SER A 120 -10.68 6.85 -8.14
N ASP A 121 -10.41 6.97 -6.82
CA ASP A 121 -9.52 7.97 -6.24
C ASP A 121 -8.55 7.35 -5.24
N PHE A 122 -7.28 7.80 -5.26
CA PHE A 122 -6.23 7.32 -4.36
C PHE A 122 -6.54 7.61 -2.90
N SER A 123 -7.09 8.79 -2.61
CA SER A 123 -7.39 9.21 -1.25
C SER A 123 -8.55 8.40 -0.67
N GLU A 124 -9.55 8.05 -1.47
CA GLU A 124 -10.65 7.20 -1.03
C GLU A 124 -10.18 5.78 -0.73
N ALA A 125 -9.36 5.18 -1.62
CA ALA A 125 -8.76 3.87 -1.41
C ALA A 125 -7.92 3.84 -0.12
N TYR A 126 -7.09 4.85 0.11
CA TYR A 126 -6.25 5.00 1.30
C TYR A 126 -7.11 5.13 2.57
N ARG A 127 -8.09 6.05 2.57
CA ARG A 127 -8.97 6.30 3.73
C ARG A 127 -9.87 5.12 4.08
N ALA A 128 -10.27 4.30 3.11
CA ALA A 128 -11.02 3.09 3.36
C ALA A 128 -10.22 2.10 4.22
N VAL A 129 -8.88 2.05 4.03
CA VAL A 129 -7.99 1.27 4.89
C VAL A 129 -7.82 1.94 6.27
N GLU A 130 -7.68 3.27 6.34
CA GLU A 130 -7.61 3.99 7.62
C GLU A 130 -8.83 3.72 8.50
N ARG A 131 -10.04 3.72 7.92
CA ARG A 131 -11.29 3.41 8.64
C ARG A 131 -11.45 1.94 9.03
N GLY A 132 -10.66 1.02 8.45
CA GLY A 132 -10.78 -0.41 8.68
C GLY A 132 -11.75 -1.15 7.76
N ASP A 133 -12.31 -0.47 6.75
CA ASP A 133 -13.20 -1.09 5.77
C ASP A 133 -12.44 -2.13 4.93
N TYR A 134 -11.13 -1.92 4.74
CA TYR A 134 -10.19 -2.78 4.01
C TYR A 134 -8.91 -3.00 4.81
N ASP A 135 -8.16 -4.05 4.44
CA ASP A 135 -6.95 -4.44 5.16
C ASP A 135 -5.71 -3.76 4.58
N CYS A 136 -5.70 -3.50 3.27
CA CYS A 136 -4.55 -2.94 2.55
C CYS A 136 -5.01 -2.13 1.34
N ALA A 137 -4.23 -1.10 0.97
CA ALA A 137 -4.35 -0.37 -0.30
C ALA A 137 -3.06 -0.52 -1.11
N VAL A 138 -3.18 -0.89 -2.39
CA VAL A 138 -2.04 -0.91 -3.33
C VAL A 138 -2.12 0.32 -4.22
N LEU A 139 -1.18 1.25 -4.00
CA LEU A 139 -1.15 2.54 -4.68
C LEU A 139 0.22 2.79 -5.32
N PRO A 140 0.28 3.49 -6.49
CA PRO A 140 1.53 3.82 -7.15
C PRO A 140 2.25 4.95 -6.39
N LEU A 141 3.54 4.79 -6.12
CA LEU A 141 4.40 5.84 -5.57
C LEU A 141 4.98 6.72 -6.67
N GLU A 142 5.54 6.06 -7.69
CA GLU A 142 6.21 6.72 -8.80
C GLU A 142 6.25 5.84 -10.05
N ASN A 143 6.44 6.48 -11.18
CA ASN A 143 6.74 5.83 -12.45
C ASN A 143 8.09 6.36 -12.98
N SER A 144 8.96 5.48 -13.47
CA SER A 144 10.31 5.83 -13.94
C SER A 144 10.33 6.85 -15.10
N TYR A 145 9.20 7.00 -15.81
CA TYR A 145 9.05 7.94 -16.93
C TYR A 145 8.26 9.21 -16.54
N ALA A 146 7.19 9.05 -15.75
CA ALA A 146 6.27 10.15 -15.41
C ALA A 146 6.59 10.81 -14.05
N GLY A 147 7.48 10.21 -13.26
CA GLY A 147 7.82 10.70 -11.93
C GLY A 147 6.83 10.31 -10.85
N GLU A 148 6.77 11.10 -9.79
CA GLU A 148 5.98 10.83 -8.58
C GLU A 148 4.48 10.94 -8.80
N VAL A 149 3.73 10.11 -8.08
CA VAL A 149 2.28 10.26 -7.95
C VAL A 149 1.96 11.21 -6.79
N GLY A 150 1.86 12.48 -7.09
CA GLY A 150 1.80 13.56 -6.10
C GLY A 150 0.75 13.38 -5.01
N THR A 151 -0.46 12.91 -5.35
CA THR A 151 -1.53 12.65 -4.37
C THR A 151 -1.12 11.57 -3.38
N VAL A 152 -0.46 10.50 -3.82
CA VAL A 152 -0.01 9.41 -2.95
C VAL A 152 1.14 9.87 -2.05
N MET A 153 2.05 10.71 -2.57
CA MET A 153 3.11 11.31 -1.76
C MET A 153 2.55 12.23 -0.66
N ASP A 154 1.48 12.98 -0.95
CA ASP A 154 0.80 13.80 0.05
C ASP A 154 0.12 12.94 1.14
N LEU A 155 -0.47 11.80 0.75
CA LEU A 155 -1.03 10.81 1.69
C LEU A 155 0.05 10.13 2.55
N LEU A 156 1.23 9.89 2.01
CA LEU A 156 2.39 9.40 2.76
C LEU A 156 2.77 10.33 3.90
N PHE A 157 2.75 11.63 3.66
CA PHE A 157 3.12 12.62 4.68
C PHE A 157 2.00 12.84 5.71
N SER A 158 0.77 13.02 5.26
CA SER A 158 -0.35 13.43 6.11
C SER A 158 -1.16 12.28 6.73
N GLY A 159 -1.07 11.08 6.14
CA GLY A 159 -1.88 9.94 6.58
C GLY A 159 -1.20 9.11 7.67
N THR A 160 -1.89 8.06 8.11
CA THR A 160 -1.50 7.22 9.26
C THR A 160 -1.02 5.82 8.86
N LEU A 161 -1.24 5.40 7.62
CA LEU A 161 -0.90 4.04 7.17
C LEU A 161 0.61 3.85 6.99
N PHE A 162 1.04 2.60 7.11
CA PHE A 162 2.42 2.17 6.92
C PHE A 162 2.59 1.47 5.58
N ILE A 163 3.75 1.65 4.94
CA ILE A 163 4.17 0.83 3.79
C ILE A 163 4.81 -0.44 4.32
N ASN A 164 4.28 -1.59 3.90
CA ASN A 164 4.73 -2.90 4.35
C ASN A 164 5.32 -3.76 3.23
N GLN A 165 5.02 -3.44 1.99
CA GLN A 165 5.58 -4.10 0.80
C GLN A 165 5.66 -3.09 -0.34
N VAL A 166 6.63 -3.29 -1.21
CA VAL A 166 6.82 -2.51 -2.44
C VAL A 166 7.08 -3.48 -3.59
N ILE A 167 6.53 -3.18 -4.76
CA ILE A 167 6.80 -3.91 -5.99
C ILE A 167 7.13 -2.94 -7.12
N ASP A 168 8.21 -3.22 -7.84
CA ASP A 168 8.56 -2.54 -9.08
C ASP A 168 7.95 -3.30 -10.25
N LEU A 169 6.85 -2.81 -10.79
CA LEU A 169 6.10 -3.44 -11.87
C LEU A 169 6.54 -2.88 -13.22
N PRO A 170 7.14 -3.69 -14.11
CA PRO A 170 7.40 -3.28 -15.49
C PRO A 170 6.08 -2.95 -16.21
N ILE A 171 6.03 -1.79 -16.85
CA ILE A 171 4.87 -1.32 -17.63
C ILE A 171 5.12 -1.65 -19.11
N VAL A 172 4.68 -2.85 -19.49
CA VAL A 172 4.81 -3.33 -20.87
C VAL A 172 3.52 -3.04 -21.62
N HIS A 173 3.61 -2.20 -22.63
CA HIS A 173 2.51 -1.89 -23.52
C HIS A 173 2.51 -2.81 -24.73
N ASN A 174 1.33 -3.30 -25.10
CA ASN A 174 1.14 -4.18 -26.23
C ASN A 174 0.01 -3.61 -27.10
N LEU A 175 0.09 -3.82 -28.40
CA LEU A 175 -1.02 -3.59 -29.30
C LEU A 175 -1.98 -4.77 -29.22
N ILE A 176 -3.17 -4.53 -28.72
CA ILE A 176 -4.20 -5.57 -28.53
C ILE A 176 -5.44 -5.25 -29.36
N ALA A 177 -6.08 -6.27 -29.90
CA ALA A 177 -7.26 -6.11 -30.75
C ALA A 177 -8.16 -7.37 -30.73
N LEU A 178 -9.26 -7.33 -31.46
CA LEU A 178 -10.13 -8.48 -31.67
C LEU A 178 -9.38 -9.64 -32.34
N GLU A 179 -9.80 -10.87 -32.10
CA GLU A 179 -9.16 -12.08 -32.65
C GLU A 179 -9.06 -12.06 -34.18
N SER A 180 -10.07 -11.53 -34.86
CA SER A 180 -10.13 -11.41 -36.31
C SER A 180 -9.38 -10.21 -36.89
N ALA A 181 -8.88 -9.28 -36.09
CA ALA A 181 -8.15 -8.11 -36.56
C ALA A 181 -6.73 -8.48 -37.04
N THR A 182 -6.20 -7.72 -37.97
CA THR A 182 -4.82 -7.85 -38.48
C THR A 182 -4.08 -6.51 -38.33
N THR A 183 -2.77 -6.55 -38.19
CA THR A 183 -1.94 -5.34 -38.05
C THR A 183 -2.21 -4.34 -39.16
N ASP A 184 -2.25 -4.80 -40.44
CA ASP A 184 -2.52 -3.94 -41.61
C ASP A 184 -3.93 -3.35 -41.62
N GLY A 185 -4.88 -4.02 -40.96
CA GLY A 185 -6.27 -3.57 -40.87
C GLY A 185 -6.52 -2.47 -39.86
N ILE A 186 -5.64 -2.28 -38.87
CA ILE A 186 -5.80 -1.29 -37.82
C ILE A 186 -5.68 0.13 -38.37
N LYS A 187 -6.60 1.00 -37.96
CA LYS A 187 -6.58 2.44 -38.29
C LYS A 187 -6.41 3.31 -37.05
N THR A 188 -7.15 2.96 -35.98
CA THR A 188 -7.17 3.76 -34.76
C THR A 188 -6.75 2.92 -33.54
N VAL A 189 -5.91 3.50 -32.71
CA VAL A 189 -5.40 2.90 -31.49
C VAL A 189 -5.82 3.74 -30.30
N LEU A 190 -6.65 3.17 -29.42
CA LEU A 190 -7.18 3.82 -28.23
C LEU A 190 -6.32 3.49 -27.02
N SER A 191 -5.99 4.50 -26.21
CA SER A 191 -5.39 4.29 -24.88
C SER A 191 -5.36 5.57 -24.05
N HIS A 192 -4.91 5.45 -22.80
CA HIS A 192 -4.61 6.60 -21.96
C HIS A 192 -3.54 7.49 -22.65
N PRO A 193 -3.65 8.83 -22.58
CA PRO A 193 -2.70 9.74 -23.24
C PRO A 193 -1.22 9.45 -22.91
N GLN A 194 -0.94 9.01 -21.70
CA GLN A 194 0.43 8.63 -21.30
C GLN A 194 0.91 7.39 -22.07
N ALA A 195 0.09 6.36 -22.22
CA ALA A 195 0.46 5.15 -22.96
C ALA A 195 0.66 5.45 -24.47
N LEU A 196 -0.21 6.30 -25.05
CA LEU A 196 -0.04 6.75 -26.43
C LEU A 196 1.30 7.50 -26.63
N ARG A 197 1.69 8.37 -25.69
CA ARG A 197 3.00 9.05 -25.75
C ARG A 197 4.18 8.08 -25.59
N GLN A 198 4.04 7.05 -24.75
CA GLN A 198 5.09 6.05 -24.51
C GLN A 198 5.26 5.03 -25.65
N CYS A 199 4.35 5.06 -26.65
CA CYS A 199 4.37 4.23 -27.85
C CYS A 199 4.31 5.08 -29.13
N ALA A 200 4.71 6.36 -29.08
CA ALA A 200 4.52 7.31 -30.16
C ALA A 200 5.30 6.94 -31.42
N ASP A 201 6.52 6.41 -31.28
CA ASP A 201 7.35 5.97 -32.38
C ASP A 201 6.73 4.77 -33.10
N TYR A 202 6.23 3.79 -32.32
CA TYR A 202 5.53 2.64 -32.88
C TYR A 202 4.28 3.04 -33.66
N LEU A 203 3.43 3.92 -33.10
CA LEU A 203 2.21 4.40 -33.79
C LEU A 203 2.54 5.12 -35.09
N ARG A 204 3.59 5.94 -35.10
CA ARG A 204 4.04 6.67 -36.27
C ARG A 204 4.58 5.77 -37.37
N GLN A 205 5.38 4.75 -37.00
CA GLN A 205 5.96 3.78 -37.95
C GLN A 205 4.89 2.98 -38.69
N HIS A 206 3.77 2.67 -38.01
CA HIS A 206 2.66 1.93 -38.61
C HIS A 206 1.56 2.81 -39.20
N GLY A 207 1.66 4.13 -39.08
CA GLY A 207 0.65 5.08 -39.59
C GLY A 207 -0.68 5.00 -38.82
N TYR A 208 -0.66 4.55 -37.56
CA TYR A 208 -1.87 4.45 -36.75
C TYR A 208 -2.25 5.80 -36.14
N GLN A 209 -3.55 6.08 -36.11
CA GLN A 209 -4.09 7.25 -35.44
C GLN A 209 -4.29 6.92 -33.96
N GLY A 210 -3.57 7.61 -33.06
CA GLY A 210 -3.76 7.51 -31.60
C GLY A 210 -4.98 8.33 -31.17
N GLU A 211 -5.89 7.73 -30.42
CA GLU A 211 -7.07 8.38 -29.84
C GLU A 211 -7.05 8.24 -28.31
N ALA A 212 -7.19 9.36 -27.60
CA ALA A 212 -7.14 9.40 -26.16
C ALA A 212 -8.38 8.76 -25.54
N TYR A 213 -8.15 7.84 -24.59
CA TYR A 213 -9.18 7.21 -23.78
C TYR A 213 -8.86 7.40 -22.28
N SER A 214 -9.86 7.32 -21.42
CA SER A 214 -9.70 7.62 -19.99
C SER A 214 -8.73 6.65 -19.26
N ASN A 215 -8.61 5.40 -19.76
CA ASN A 215 -7.81 4.36 -19.12
C ASN A 215 -7.44 3.28 -20.15
N THR A 216 -6.26 2.65 -20.02
CA THR A 216 -5.79 1.57 -20.92
C THR A 216 -6.72 0.36 -20.92
N ALA A 217 -7.19 -0.06 -19.74
CA ALA A 217 -8.09 -1.21 -19.62
C ALA A 217 -9.50 -0.90 -20.13
N LEU A 218 -10.01 0.32 -19.92
CA LEU A 218 -11.30 0.75 -20.49
C LEU A 218 -11.24 0.88 -22.01
N ALA A 219 -10.11 1.28 -22.58
CA ALA A 219 -9.91 1.26 -24.03
C ALA A 219 -10.01 -0.17 -24.59
N ALA A 220 -9.39 -1.15 -23.92
CA ALA A 220 -9.48 -2.56 -24.27
C ALA A 220 -10.93 -3.07 -24.20
N LYS A 221 -11.65 -2.75 -23.11
CA LYS A 221 -13.06 -3.09 -22.95
C LYS A 221 -13.91 -2.51 -24.08
N HIS A 222 -13.70 -1.24 -24.41
CA HIS A 222 -14.42 -0.57 -25.51
C HIS A 222 -14.22 -1.28 -26.85
N ILE A 223 -12.99 -1.68 -27.20
CA ILE A 223 -12.70 -2.41 -28.43
C ILE A 223 -13.47 -3.75 -28.48
N ARG A 224 -13.52 -4.45 -27.35
CA ARG A 224 -14.27 -5.70 -27.26
C ARG A 224 -15.77 -5.48 -27.53
N GLU A 225 -16.32 -4.41 -26.95
CA GLU A 225 -17.75 -4.07 -27.06
C GLU A 225 -18.10 -3.51 -28.46
N ALA A 226 -17.22 -2.71 -29.06
CA ALA A 226 -17.43 -2.11 -30.38
C ALA A 226 -17.43 -3.15 -31.52
N GLY A 227 -16.65 -4.23 -31.37
CA GLY A 227 -16.59 -5.29 -32.39
C GLY A 227 -15.96 -4.85 -33.73
N ASP A 228 -15.31 -3.68 -33.80
CA ASP A 228 -14.68 -3.14 -35.02
C ASP A 228 -13.22 -3.60 -35.13
N THR A 229 -12.93 -4.39 -36.17
CA THR A 229 -11.58 -4.92 -36.42
C THR A 229 -10.56 -3.87 -36.86
N ARG A 230 -10.97 -2.62 -37.10
CA ARG A 230 -10.07 -1.49 -37.41
C ARG A 230 -9.56 -0.78 -36.18
N LEU A 231 -10.10 -1.13 -34.99
CA LEU A 231 -9.71 -0.58 -33.71
C LEU A 231 -8.73 -1.50 -32.98
N ALA A 232 -7.72 -0.90 -32.35
CA ALA A 232 -6.84 -1.57 -31.41
C ALA A 232 -6.69 -0.73 -30.12
N ALA A 233 -6.19 -1.34 -29.06
CA ALA A 233 -5.81 -0.61 -27.83
C ALA A 233 -4.35 -0.85 -27.50
N ILE A 234 -3.78 0.06 -26.72
CA ILE A 234 -2.52 -0.16 -26.02
C ILE A 234 -2.85 -0.52 -24.58
N ALA A 235 -2.51 -1.75 -24.16
CA ALA A 235 -2.72 -2.23 -22.80
C ALA A 235 -1.73 -3.36 -22.45
N SER A 236 -1.87 -3.95 -21.25
CA SER A 236 -1.08 -5.11 -20.82
C SER A 236 -1.60 -6.42 -21.43
N VAL A 237 -0.80 -7.49 -21.36
CA VAL A 237 -1.21 -8.83 -21.77
C VAL A 237 -2.32 -9.38 -20.87
N GLU A 238 -2.30 -9.04 -19.59
CA GLU A 238 -3.33 -9.43 -18.62
C GLU A 238 -4.68 -8.79 -18.99
N THR A 239 -4.67 -7.55 -19.46
CA THR A 239 -5.86 -6.85 -19.94
C THR A 239 -6.38 -7.49 -21.24
N ALA A 240 -5.51 -7.89 -22.14
CA ALA A 240 -5.89 -8.62 -23.35
C ALA A 240 -6.62 -9.93 -22.99
N ALA A 241 -6.03 -10.71 -22.09
CA ALA A 241 -6.64 -11.97 -21.63
C ALA A 241 -7.99 -11.74 -20.94
N LEU A 242 -8.10 -10.70 -20.09
CA LEU A 242 -9.31 -10.35 -19.36
C LEU A 242 -10.51 -10.09 -20.31
N TYR A 243 -10.29 -9.37 -21.40
CA TYR A 243 -11.35 -8.99 -22.34
C TYR A 243 -11.43 -9.90 -23.58
N GLY A 244 -10.67 -11.01 -23.60
CA GLY A 244 -10.70 -11.94 -24.76
C GLY A 244 -10.23 -11.27 -26.05
N LEU A 245 -9.16 -10.45 -25.94
CA LEU A 245 -8.47 -9.81 -27.06
C LEU A 245 -7.13 -10.54 -27.32
N LYS A 246 -6.65 -10.48 -28.54
CA LYS A 246 -5.31 -10.98 -28.85
C LYS A 246 -4.27 -9.87 -28.83
N VAL A 247 -3.05 -10.23 -28.53
CA VAL A 247 -1.88 -9.38 -28.70
C VAL A 247 -1.47 -9.45 -30.18
N LEU A 248 -1.54 -8.33 -30.88
CA LEU A 248 -1.04 -8.20 -32.26
C LEU A 248 0.46 -7.99 -32.29
N ASP A 249 0.97 -7.15 -31.36
CA ASP A 249 2.38 -6.90 -31.21
C ASP A 249 2.71 -6.59 -29.74
N GLY A 250 3.85 -7.07 -29.27
CA GLY A 250 4.23 -7.03 -27.86
C GLY A 250 5.41 -6.10 -27.59
N GLY A 251 5.40 -5.44 -26.42
CA GLY A 251 6.52 -4.61 -25.98
C GLY A 251 6.76 -3.38 -26.85
N ILE A 252 5.69 -2.72 -27.29
CA ILE A 252 5.70 -1.58 -28.22
C ILE A 252 6.10 -0.24 -27.59
N ASN A 253 6.57 -0.24 -26.35
CA ASN A 253 7.07 0.95 -25.65
C ASN A 253 8.30 1.53 -26.38
N ASP A 254 8.38 2.85 -26.55
CA ASP A 254 9.56 3.53 -27.05
C ASP A 254 10.78 3.36 -26.11
N SER A 255 10.53 3.19 -24.80
CA SER A 255 11.54 2.87 -23.79
C SER A 255 11.24 1.55 -23.07
N ARG A 256 12.24 0.69 -22.96
CA ARG A 256 12.13 -0.62 -22.28
C ARG A 256 12.19 -0.53 -20.75
N ASN A 257 12.57 0.63 -20.21
CA ASN A 257 12.79 0.84 -18.77
C ASN A 257 11.58 1.48 -18.06
N ASN A 258 10.36 1.34 -18.62
CA ASN A 258 9.16 1.88 -18.01
C ASN A 258 8.70 0.97 -16.87
N THR A 259 8.85 1.45 -15.64
CA THR A 259 8.50 0.73 -14.42
C THR A 259 7.69 1.64 -13.51
N THR A 260 6.66 1.10 -12.88
CA THR A 260 5.91 1.79 -11.84
C THR A 260 6.13 1.08 -10.51
N ARG A 261 6.54 1.85 -9.52
CA ARG A 261 6.69 1.40 -8.14
C ARG A 261 5.35 1.53 -7.44
N PHE A 262 4.81 0.40 -6.97
CA PHE A 262 3.60 0.33 -6.16
C PHE A 262 3.94 -0.05 -4.73
N ALA A 263 3.22 0.53 -3.78
CA ALA A 263 3.33 0.20 -2.37
C ALA A 263 2.02 -0.31 -1.80
N ALA A 264 2.14 -1.25 -0.87
CA ALA A 264 1.04 -1.77 -0.08
C ALA A 264 0.96 -1.04 1.27
N PHE A 265 -0.13 -0.33 1.48
CA PHE A 265 -0.40 0.49 2.67
C PHE A 265 -1.34 -0.24 3.62
N SER A 266 -1.03 -0.30 4.91
CA SER A 266 -1.90 -0.90 5.94
C SER A 266 -1.77 -0.19 7.29
N ARG A 267 -2.73 -0.45 8.20
CA ARG A 267 -2.78 0.19 9.53
C ARG A 267 -1.68 -0.25 10.48
N ALA A 268 -1.24 -1.49 10.37
CA ALA A 268 -0.17 -2.02 11.20
C ALA A 268 1.15 -2.02 10.42
N GLN A 269 2.22 -1.67 11.10
CA GLN A 269 3.58 -1.80 10.57
C GLN A 269 4.01 -3.26 10.66
N ASN A 270 4.49 -3.84 9.54
CA ASN A 270 5.13 -5.14 9.55
C ASN A 270 6.60 -5.00 10.01
N ARG A 271 7.14 -6.11 10.50
CA ARG A 271 8.59 -6.27 10.64
C ARG A 271 9.11 -6.94 9.37
N PRO A 272 10.10 -6.34 8.68
CA PRO A 272 10.73 -6.99 7.56
C PRO A 272 11.37 -8.31 8.01
N SER A 273 11.33 -9.31 7.16
CA SER A 273 11.91 -10.63 7.44
C SER A 273 13.14 -10.95 6.58
N GLY A 274 13.45 -10.10 5.60
CA GLY A 274 14.52 -10.29 4.63
C GLY A 274 15.86 -9.68 5.06
N ASN A 275 16.94 -10.13 4.39
CA ASN A 275 18.29 -9.60 4.60
C ASN A 275 18.55 -8.28 3.88
N SER A 276 17.68 -7.88 2.95
CA SER A 276 17.74 -6.62 2.21
C SER A 276 16.46 -5.85 2.48
N THR A 277 16.55 -4.87 3.37
CA THR A 277 15.42 -4.06 3.81
C THR A 277 15.66 -2.62 3.39
N ASP A 278 14.61 -1.94 2.99
CA ASP A 278 14.58 -0.49 2.78
C ASP A 278 13.58 0.13 3.77
N SER A 279 13.84 1.37 4.15
CA SER A 279 12.98 2.14 5.05
C SER A 279 12.62 3.48 4.45
N ILE A 280 11.39 3.93 4.66
CA ILE A 280 10.91 5.23 4.20
C ILE A 280 10.67 6.14 5.40
N LEU A 281 11.29 7.31 5.36
CA LEU A 281 11.09 8.41 6.30
C LEU A 281 10.39 9.57 5.60
N THR A 282 9.48 10.23 6.31
CA THR A 282 9.02 11.57 5.95
C THR A 282 9.35 12.53 7.09
N PHE A 283 9.85 13.71 6.77
CA PHE A 283 10.22 14.68 7.77
C PHE A 283 10.10 16.12 7.27
N THR A 284 10.07 17.05 8.22
CA THR A 284 10.17 18.48 7.96
C THR A 284 11.32 19.05 8.77
N VAL A 285 11.98 20.07 8.24
CA VAL A 285 13.04 20.80 8.92
C VAL A 285 12.71 22.29 8.95
N GLU A 286 13.30 23.03 9.87
CA GLU A 286 13.22 24.48 9.84
C GLU A 286 13.84 25.03 8.56
N ASN A 287 13.25 26.07 8.00
CA ASN A 287 13.76 26.71 6.79
C ASN A 287 14.92 27.65 7.11
N THR A 288 16.00 27.09 7.65
CA THR A 288 17.24 27.80 8.00
C THR A 288 18.43 27.14 7.31
N ALA A 289 19.50 27.91 7.13
CA ALA A 289 20.71 27.43 6.47
C ALA A 289 21.33 26.24 7.22
N GLY A 290 21.51 25.11 6.54
CA GLY A 290 22.13 23.91 7.10
C GLY A 290 21.17 22.90 7.73
N SER A 291 19.89 23.22 7.99
CA SER A 291 18.95 22.29 8.67
C SER A 291 18.79 20.96 7.94
N LEU A 292 18.58 20.98 6.62
CA LEU A 292 18.52 19.74 5.84
C LEU A 292 19.86 18.99 5.84
N ALA A 293 20.98 19.70 5.73
CA ALA A 293 22.31 19.08 5.74
C ALA A 293 22.58 18.37 7.07
N GLN A 294 22.16 18.97 8.19
CA GLN A 294 22.28 18.32 9.52
C GLN A 294 21.48 17.01 9.59
N THR A 295 20.25 17.01 9.08
CA THR A 295 19.40 15.79 9.01
C THR A 295 20.07 14.69 8.19
N LEU A 296 20.62 15.03 7.01
CA LEU A 296 21.31 14.07 6.16
C LEU A 296 22.61 13.55 6.78
N ASN A 297 23.35 14.40 7.47
CA ASN A 297 24.56 13.99 8.19
C ASN A 297 24.26 12.97 9.32
N ILE A 298 23.16 13.12 10.05
CA ILE A 298 22.73 12.14 11.06
C ILE A 298 22.49 10.78 10.41
N ILE A 299 21.72 10.72 9.32
CA ILE A 299 21.45 9.46 8.59
C ILE A 299 22.75 8.80 8.16
N GLY A 300 23.68 9.58 7.56
CA GLY A 300 24.97 9.07 7.11
C GLY A 300 25.89 8.64 8.25
N ALA A 301 25.89 9.34 9.40
CA ALA A 301 26.70 9.01 10.57
C ALA A 301 26.29 7.67 11.20
N HIS A 302 25.00 7.31 11.10
CA HIS A 302 24.51 6.00 11.52
C HIS A 302 24.71 4.89 10.45
N GLY A 303 25.39 5.21 9.34
CA GLY A 303 25.77 4.24 8.30
C GLY A 303 24.67 3.87 7.33
N TYR A 304 23.55 4.59 7.31
CA TYR A 304 22.47 4.35 6.35
C TYR A 304 22.74 5.06 5.03
N ASN A 305 22.71 4.31 3.93
CA ASN A 305 22.77 4.85 2.58
C ASN A 305 21.39 5.35 2.14
N MET A 306 21.36 6.50 1.44
CA MET A 306 20.12 7.10 0.96
C MET A 306 19.94 6.77 -0.53
N ARG A 307 18.84 6.06 -0.89
CA ARG A 307 18.48 5.76 -2.28
C ARG A 307 17.77 6.93 -2.97
N SER A 308 16.92 7.61 -2.21
CA SER A 308 16.11 8.70 -2.76
C SER A 308 15.87 9.77 -1.71
N LEU A 309 15.94 11.03 -2.13
CA LEU A 309 15.54 12.19 -1.33
C LEU A 309 14.72 13.13 -2.22
N ARG A 310 13.55 13.49 -1.74
CA ARG A 310 12.62 14.36 -2.49
C ARG A 310 12.00 15.38 -1.56
N SER A 311 11.79 16.58 -2.06
CA SER A 311 11.10 17.65 -1.35
C SER A 311 9.77 17.95 -2.02
N ARG A 312 8.73 18.15 -1.22
CA ARG A 312 7.39 18.52 -1.70
C ARG A 312 6.80 19.66 -0.87
N PRO A 313 6.08 20.61 -1.50
CA PRO A 313 5.39 21.67 -0.77
C PRO A 313 4.29 21.07 0.11
N GLN A 314 4.17 21.60 1.33
CA GLN A 314 3.03 21.31 2.21
C GLN A 314 1.85 22.16 1.78
N LYS A 315 0.73 21.51 1.43
CA LYS A 315 -0.49 22.24 0.98
C LYS A 315 -1.10 23.12 2.08
N ALA A 316 -0.91 22.76 3.35
CA ALA A 316 -1.47 23.48 4.48
C ALA A 316 -0.64 24.70 4.92
N LEU A 317 0.64 24.77 4.57
CA LEU A 317 1.57 25.80 5.02
C LEU A 317 2.32 26.39 3.82
N PRO A 318 2.07 27.66 3.43
CA PRO A 318 2.77 28.31 2.34
C PRO A 318 4.29 28.30 2.55
N TRP A 319 5.05 27.99 1.50
CA TRP A 319 6.52 27.98 1.47
C TRP A 319 7.17 26.99 2.45
N SER A 320 6.39 26.03 2.98
CA SER A 320 6.88 24.92 3.79
C SER A 320 6.96 23.66 2.97
N TYR A 321 7.97 22.85 3.25
CA TYR A 321 8.27 21.63 2.51
C TYR A 321 8.37 20.45 3.47
N PHE A 322 7.90 19.28 3.04
CA PHE A 322 8.30 18.03 3.64
C PHE A 322 9.26 17.28 2.73
N PHE A 323 10.05 16.43 3.34
CA PHE A 323 11.00 15.57 2.66
C PHE A 323 10.55 14.12 2.77
N TYR A 324 10.71 13.41 1.67
CA TYR A 324 10.63 11.96 1.59
C TYR A 324 12.05 11.43 1.40
N ALA A 325 12.46 10.49 2.25
CA ALA A 325 13.73 9.82 2.13
C ALA A 325 13.53 8.30 2.15
N GLU A 326 14.10 7.62 1.15
CA GLU A 326 14.22 6.17 1.12
C GLU A 326 15.66 5.80 1.45
N ILE A 327 15.84 4.99 2.48
CA ILE A 327 17.14 4.60 3.00
C ILE A 327 17.30 3.09 2.97
N GLU A 328 18.51 2.61 2.71
CA GLU A 328 18.86 1.20 2.75
C GLU A 328 19.05 0.75 4.19
N GLY A 329 18.36 -0.30 4.59
CA GLY A 329 18.46 -0.90 5.89
C GLY A 329 17.17 -0.83 6.71
N ASP A 330 17.08 -1.72 7.70
CA ASP A 330 16.01 -1.74 8.69
C ASP A 330 16.33 -0.77 9.84
N VAL A 331 15.46 0.20 10.05
CA VAL A 331 15.57 1.17 11.14
C VAL A 331 14.84 0.74 12.41
N SER A 332 14.31 -0.48 12.47
CA SER A 332 13.63 -1.00 13.67
C SER A 332 14.59 -1.51 14.75
N GLY A 333 15.87 -1.70 14.42
CA GLY A 333 16.91 -2.13 15.34
C GLY A 333 17.43 -1.00 16.24
N GLU A 334 18.40 -1.31 17.11
CA GLU A 334 18.96 -0.36 18.10
C GLU A 334 19.59 0.85 17.41
N ASN A 335 20.46 0.65 16.42
CA ASN A 335 21.11 1.73 15.66
C ASN A 335 20.08 2.64 14.94
N GLY A 336 19.03 2.04 14.35
CA GLY A 336 17.96 2.81 13.71
C GLY A 336 17.13 3.59 14.72
N SER A 337 16.85 3.01 15.88
CA SER A 337 16.14 3.69 16.97
C SER A 337 16.94 4.89 17.51
N ASP A 338 18.26 4.77 17.61
CA ASP A 338 19.15 5.87 18.00
C ASP A 338 19.17 6.98 16.94
N MET A 339 19.29 6.61 15.66
CA MET A 339 19.17 7.56 14.55
C MET A 339 17.83 8.30 14.57
N LEU A 340 16.71 7.59 14.73
CA LEU A 340 15.38 8.23 14.77
C LEU A 340 15.24 9.18 15.97
N ARG A 341 15.84 8.87 17.10
CA ARG A 341 15.88 9.75 18.29
C ARG A 341 16.67 11.03 18.00
N GLU A 342 17.84 10.93 17.37
CA GLU A 342 18.65 12.09 16.99
C GLU A 342 17.94 12.94 15.92
N LEU A 343 17.32 12.31 14.90
CA LEU A 343 16.54 13.00 13.90
C LEU A 343 15.34 13.75 14.51
N SER A 344 14.69 13.16 15.52
CA SER A 344 13.56 13.81 16.21
C SER A 344 13.96 15.09 16.96
N ALA A 345 15.25 15.28 17.28
CA ALA A 345 15.74 16.50 17.91
C ALA A 345 15.97 17.66 16.91
N VAL A 346 16.14 17.36 15.61
CA VAL A 346 16.43 18.35 14.57
C VAL A 346 15.32 18.52 13.54
N CYS A 347 14.39 17.57 13.45
CA CYS A 347 13.23 17.63 12.57
C CYS A 347 12.03 18.18 13.34
N ALA A 348 11.27 19.10 12.72
CA ALA A 348 10.02 19.59 13.31
C ALA A 348 8.91 18.51 13.31
N GLN A 349 8.91 17.67 12.29
CA GLN A 349 8.10 16.45 12.20
C GLN A 349 8.99 15.33 11.64
N LEU A 350 8.86 14.14 12.19
CA LEU A 350 9.53 12.93 11.69
C LEU A 350 8.57 11.76 11.78
N ARG A 351 8.49 10.98 10.70
CA ARG A 351 7.70 9.75 10.68
C ARG A 351 8.44 8.65 9.92
N LEU A 352 8.57 7.50 10.56
CA LEU A 352 8.87 6.25 9.86
C LEU A 352 7.59 5.77 9.18
N VAL A 353 7.56 5.82 7.86
CA VAL A 353 6.40 5.39 7.06
C VAL A 353 6.34 3.88 6.96
N GLY A 354 7.49 3.22 6.95
CA GLY A 354 7.58 1.77 6.98
C GLY A 354 8.98 1.28 6.65
N SER A 355 9.24 0.04 7.04
CA SER A 355 10.39 -0.75 6.60
C SER A 355 9.86 -1.99 5.88
N TYR A 356 10.43 -2.34 4.73
CA TYR A 356 9.95 -3.42 3.87
C TYR A 356 11.14 -4.12 3.21
N ASP A 357 10.94 -5.39 2.86
CA ASP A 357 11.95 -6.13 2.11
C ASP A 357 12.13 -5.47 0.74
N ALA A 358 13.39 -5.26 0.33
CA ALA A 358 13.71 -4.59 -0.92
C ALA A 358 12.95 -5.23 -2.08
N ALA A 359 12.42 -4.39 -2.98
CA ALA A 359 11.45 -4.76 -3.99
C ALA A 359 11.78 -6.09 -4.68
N TYR A 360 10.81 -6.98 -4.71
CA TYR A 360 10.84 -8.16 -5.55
C TYR A 360 10.95 -7.70 -7.02
N ASN A 361 12.13 -7.80 -7.58
CA ASN A 361 12.33 -7.78 -9.02
C ASN A 361 11.86 -9.15 -9.53
N GLY A 362 10.55 -9.26 -9.81
CA GLY A 362 9.95 -10.45 -10.37
C GLY A 362 10.17 -10.57 -11.88
#